data_7bc03ed9aff4d83b717815fcf29fd966
#
_entry.id   7bc03ed9aff4d83b717815fcf29fd966
#
_cell.length_a   1.000
_cell.length_b   1.000
_cell.length_c   1.000
_cell.angle_alpha   90.00
_cell.angle_beta   90.00
_cell.angle_gamma   90.00
#
_symmetry.space_group_name_H-M   'P 1'
#
loop_
_entity.id
_entity.type
_entity.pdbx_description
1 polymer ?
#
loop_
_entity_poly.entity_id
_entity_poly.type
_entity_poly.pdbx_seq_one_letter_code
_entity_poly.pdbx_strand_id
1 'polypeptide(L)'
;MILLPAFFVEVHGFEISVIGAFIFLSKIIDVTTDPFVGWLNDMNFCSRKIYLVVGGIFAGIGLYQLFLQENISNEFHLLVWLSILYFGWTLFQIPYLSIGYDLEKNYFFRTKLSATREFFILFGLFCSLGIPMLVNVNNENLLRYIVYATLLFGFLGLTFFCFFITDNREKNREKIKLKMLLKNLKLSLQF
;
A
#
# COMPACT_ATOMS: atom_id res chain seq x y z
N MET A 1 -11.37 3.21 4.60
CA MET A 1 -11.27 3.14 6.07
C MET A 1 -12.38 3.90 6.81
N ILE A 2 -12.90 5.01 6.27
CA ILE A 2 -13.96 5.81 6.93
C ILE A 2 -15.24 4.99 7.15
N LEU A 3 -15.63 4.15 6.21
CA LEU A 3 -16.85 3.32 6.27
C LEU A 3 -16.68 2.00 7.05
N LEU A 4 -15.44 1.65 7.45
CA LEU A 4 -15.16 0.37 8.12
C LEU A 4 -15.86 0.23 9.47
N PRO A 5 -15.83 1.22 10.39
CA PRO A 5 -16.52 1.08 11.67
C PRO A 5 -18.03 0.89 11.51
N ALA A 6 -18.67 1.67 10.62
CA ALA A 6 -20.10 1.56 10.36
C ALA A 6 -20.46 0.16 9.84
N PHE A 7 -19.68 -0.38 8.91
CA PHE A 7 -19.89 -1.71 8.35
C PHE A 7 -19.85 -2.80 9.42
N PHE A 8 -18.83 -2.82 10.28
CA PHE A 8 -18.70 -3.85 11.30
C PHE A 8 -19.75 -3.75 12.42
N VAL A 9 -20.22 -2.54 12.73
CA VAL A 9 -21.35 -2.36 13.66
C VAL A 9 -22.65 -2.82 13.04
N GLU A 10 -22.97 -2.42 11.80
CA GLU A 10 -24.26 -2.71 11.16
C GLU A 10 -24.37 -4.17 10.71
N VAL A 11 -23.31 -4.77 10.17
CA VAL A 11 -23.38 -6.12 9.57
C VAL A 11 -23.01 -7.21 10.56
N HIS A 12 -22.00 -6.99 11.39
CA HIS A 12 -21.49 -8.02 12.31
C HIS A 12 -21.89 -7.79 13.76
N GLY A 13 -22.51 -6.64 14.10
CA GLY A 13 -22.98 -6.34 15.44
C GLY A 13 -21.87 -6.13 16.47
N PHE A 14 -20.63 -5.82 16.05
CA PHE A 14 -19.53 -5.60 16.96
C PHE A 14 -19.66 -4.28 17.71
N GLU A 15 -19.19 -4.24 18.95
CA GLU A 15 -19.16 -2.99 19.72
C GLU A 15 -18.20 -1.99 19.09
N ILE A 16 -18.64 -0.73 18.95
CA ILE A 16 -17.84 0.34 18.37
C ILE A 16 -16.53 0.60 19.15
N SER A 17 -16.53 0.35 20.46
CA SER A 17 -15.38 0.44 21.35
C SER A 17 -14.29 -0.57 20.97
N VAL A 18 -14.67 -1.82 20.67
CA VAL A 18 -13.77 -2.90 20.26
C VAL A 18 -13.18 -2.61 18.89
N ILE A 19 -14.02 -2.18 17.94
CA ILE A 19 -13.58 -1.79 16.61
C ILE A 19 -12.56 -0.65 16.69
N GLY A 20 -12.85 0.38 17.49
CA GLY A 20 -11.95 1.50 17.71
C GLY A 20 -10.60 1.09 18.30
N ALA A 21 -10.61 0.19 19.29
CA ALA A 21 -9.40 -0.35 19.90
C ALA A 21 -8.54 -1.13 18.87
N PHE A 22 -9.17 -1.96 18.04
CA PHE A 22 -8.44 -2.74 17.03
C PHE A 22 -7.89 -1.89 15.88
N ILE A 23 -8.62 -0.86 15.46
CA ILE A 23 -8.09 0.12 14.50
C ILE A 23 -6.88 0.85 15.11
N PHE A 24 -6.95 1.25 16.37
CA PHE A 24 -5.85 1.91 17.07
C PHE A 24 -4.62 1.00 17.19
N LEU A 25 -4.80 -0.26 17.61
CA LEU A 25 -3.71 -1.24 17.69
C LEU A 25 -3.08 -1.51 16.33
N SER A 26 -3.90 -1.67 15.28
CA SER A 26 -3.40 -1.86 13.92
C SER A 26 -2.60 -0.66 13.42
N LYS A 27 -2.97 0.56 13.83
CA LYS A 27 -2.20 1.78 13.52
C LYS A 27 -0.86 1.84 14.27
N ILE A 28 -0.77 1.35 15.50
CA ILE A 28 0.51 1.22 16.21
C ILE A 28 1.45 0.26 15.46
N ILE A 29 0.91 -0.86 14.97
CA ILE A 29 1.67 -1.81 14.15
C ILE A 29 2.15 -1.14 12.86
N ASP A 30 1.29 -0.40 12.18
CA ASP A 30 1.60 0.35 10.95
C ASP A 30 2.78 1.31 11.18
N VAL A 31 2.71 2.16 12.20
CA VAL A 31 3.76 3.12 12.56
C VAL A 31 5.10 2.44 12.86
N THR A 32 5.09 1.25 13.46
CA THR A 32 6.32 0.50 13.75
C THR A 32 6.88 -0.21 12.52
N THR A 33 6.02 -0.63 11.60
CA THR A 33 6.43 -1.31 10.35
C THR A 33 6.93 -0.34 9.28
N ASP A 34 6.48 0.91 9.28
CA ASP A 34 6.90 1.94 8.30
C ASP A 34 8.44 2.14 8.24
N PRO A 35 9.15 2.38 9.38
CA PRO A 35 10.61 2.50 9.37
C PRO A 35 11.30 1.21 8.92
N PHE A 36 10.74 0.04 9.30
CA PHE A 36 11.28 -1.25 8.92
C PHE A 36 11.20 -1.49 7.40
N VAL A 37 10.06 -1.20 6.80
CA VAL A 37 9.89 -1.29 5.34
C VAL A 37 10.75 -0.26 4.62
N GLY A 38 10.89 0.97 5.16
CA GLY A 38 11.81 1.99 4.65
C GLY A 38 13.25 1.47 4.62
N TRP A 39 13.70 0.89 5.72
CA TRP A 39 15.04 0.29 5.82
C TRP A 39 15.23 -0.88 4.84
N LEU A 40 14.25 -1.79 4.70
CA LEU A 40 14.27 -2.86 3.70
C LEU A 40 14.38 -2.31 2.26
N ASN A 41 13.62 -1.27 1.95
CA ASN A 41 13.66 -0.61 0.65
C ASN A 41 15.04 0.00 0.35
N ASP A 42 15.73 0.50 1.38
CA ASP A 42 17.06 1.09 1.25
C ASP A 42 18.18 0.05 1.17
N MET A 43 18.03 -1.09 1.82
CA MET A 43 19.01 -2.19 1.77
C MET A 43 19.06 -2.92 0.42
N ASN A 44 18.09 -2.74 -0.46
CA ASN A 44 18.02 -3.36 -1.80
C ASN A 44 18.17 -4.90 -1.84
N PHE A 45 17.54 -5.58 -0.92
CA PHE A 45 17.48 -7.04 -0.99
C PHE A 45 16.74 -7.54 -2.23
N CYS A 46 15.67 -6.82 -2.62
CA CYS A 46 14.86 -7.14 -3.80
C CYS A 46 14.62 -5.90 -4.65
N SER A 47 14.17 -6.11 -5.88
CA SER A 47 13.66 -5.03 -6.73
C SER A 47 12.46 -4.34 -6.06
N ARG A 48 12.39 -3.02 -6.14
CA ARG A 48 11.26 -2.25 -5.60
C ARG A 48 9.93 -2.69 -6.18
N LYS A 49 9.92 -3.16 -7.43
CA LYS A 49 8.73 -3.72 -8.06
C LYS A 49 8.21 -4.95 -7.34
N ILE A 50 9.10 -5.80 -6.81
CA ILE A 50 8.71 -7.00 -6.04
C ILE A 50 7.97 -6.57 -4.76
N TYR A 51 8.50 -5.59 -4.03
CA TYR A 51 7.82 -5.06 -2.84
C TYR A 51 6.44 -4.49 -3.17
N LEU A 52 6.30 -3.77 -4.30
CA LEU A 52 5.02 -3.26 -4.78
C LEU A 52 4.02 -4.38 -5.05
N VAL A 53 4.44 -5.42 -5.78
CA VAL A 53 3.56 -6.55 -6.12
C VAL A 53 3.16 -7.32 -4.86
N VAL A 54 4.12 -7.64 -4.01
CA VAL A 54 3.88 -8.36 -2.74
C VAL A 54 2.97 -7.53 -1.83
N GLY A 55 3.26 -6.22 -1.66
CA GLY A 55 2.41 -5.30 -0.89
C GLY A 55 0.99 -5.22 -1.43
N GLY A 56 0.83 -5.11 -2.76
CA GLY A 56 -0.47 -5.12 -3.42
C GLY A 56 -1.26 -6.41 -3.19
N ILE A 57 -0.60 -7.57 -3.21
CA ILE A 57 -1.22 -8.87 -2.92
C ILE A 57 -1.68 -8.93 -1.46
N PHE A 58 -0.82 -8.57 -0.49
CA PHE A 58 -1.19 -8.56 0.93
C PHE A 58 -2.35 -7.60 1.21
N ALA A 59 -2.31 -6.39 0.64
CA ALA A 59 -3.39 -5.42 0.78
C ALA A 59 -4.69 -5.93 0.14
N GLY A 60 -4.62 -6.56 -1.03
CA GLY A 60 -5.77 -7.16 -1.72
C GLY A 60 -6.40 -8.30 -0.93
N ILE A 61 -5.60 -9.21 -0.38
CA ILE A 61 -6.07 -10.31 0.47
C ILE A 61 -6.70 -9.74 1.76
N GLY A 62 -6.07 -8.74 2.38
CA GLY A 62 -6.61 -8.08 3.57
C GLY A 62 -7.97 -7.45 3.31
N LEU A 63 -8.14 -6.73 2.19
CA LEU A 63 -9.44 -6.17 1.78
C LEU A 63 -10.49 -7.26 1.52
N TYR A 64 -10.11 -8.33 0.83
CA TYR A 64 -11.01 -9.44 0.55
C TYR A 64 -11.54 -10.06 1.84
N GLN A 65 -10.65 -10.40 2.77
CA GLN A 65 -10.99 -11.06 4.03
C GLN A 65 -11.79 -10.16 5.00
N LEU A 66 -11.54 -8.84 4.96
CA LEU A 66 -12.27 -7.91 5.83
C LEU A 66 -13.70 -7.65 5.38
N PHE A 67 -13.97 -7.60 4.08
CA PHE A 67 -15.25 -7.09 3.58
C PHE A 67 -16.08 -8.11 2.81
N LEU A 68 -15.48 -9.17 2.28
CA LEU A 68 -16.16 -10.15 1.44
C LEU A 68 -16.42 -11.49 2.14
N GLN A 69 -15.78 -11.74 3.28
CA GLN A 69 -16.03 -12.94 4.06
C GLN A 69 -17.31 -12.78 4.91
N GLU A 70 -18.25 -13.70 4.76
CA GLU A 70 -19.58 -13.61 5.40
C GLU A 70 -19.59 -14.09 6.87
N ASN A 71 -18.73 -15.01 7.25
CA ASN A 71 -18.72 -15.65 8.56
C ASN A 71 -17.60 -15.12 9.47
N ILE A 72 -17.67 -13.84 9.84
CA ILE A 72 -16.75 -13.26 10.82
C ILE A 72 -17.37 -13.40 12.20
N SER A 73 -17.11 -14.51 12.88
CA SER A 73 -17.57 -14.78 14.24
C SER A 73 -16.60 -14.32 15.33
N ASN A 74 -15.37 -13.98 14.98
CA ASN A 74 -14.34 -13.63 15.95
C ASN A 74 -13.79 -12.21 15.70
N GLU A 75 -13.85 -11.37 16.74
CA GLU A 75 -13.35 -9.99 16.70
C GLU A 75 -11.85 -9.92 16.38
N PHE A 76 -11.05 -10.91 16.80
CA PHE A 76 -9.63 -11.01 16.45
C PHE A 76 -9.35 -11.11 14.95
N HIS A 77 -10.30 -11.62 14.17
CA HIS A 77 -10.24 -11.64 12.71
C HIS A 77 -10.02 -10.23 12.15
N LEU A 78 -10.78 -9.27 12.68
CA LEU A 78 -10.65 -7.86 12.29
C LEU A 78 -9.24 -7.33 12.56
N LEU A 79 -8.68 -7.57 13.75
CA LEU A 79 -7.33 -7.09 14.11
C LEU A 79 -6.26 -7.68 13.19
N VAL A 80 -6.30 -8.98 12.94
CA VAL A 80 -5.30 -9.68 12.12
C VAL A 80 -5.33 -9.16 10.68
N TRP A 81 -6.50 -9.16 10.05
CA TRP A 81 -6.61 -8.78 8.64
C TRP A 81 -6.43 -7.27 8.42
N LEU A 82 -6.81 -6.46 9.39
CA LEU A 82 -6.53 -5.03 9.37
C LEU A 82 -5.03 -4.75 9.46
N SER A 83 -4.30 -5.49 10.30
CA SER A 83 -2.84 -5.38 10.40
C SER A 83 -2.15 -5.85 9.12
N ILE A 84 -2.62 -6.94 8.50
CA ILE A 84 -2.12 -7.42 7.22
C ILE A 84 -2.39 -6.39 6.11
N LEU A 85 -3.56 -5.78 6.10
CA LEU A 85 -3.93 -4.75 5.13
C LEU A 85 -3.01 -3.52 5.25
N TYR A 86 -2.77 -3.01 6.47
CA TYR A 86 -1.87 -1.88 6.69
C TYR A 86 -0.44 -2.23 6.32
N PHE A 87 0.06 -3.38 6.74
CA PHE A 87 1.40 -3.83 6.37
C PHE A 87 1.56 -3.97 4.85
N GLY A 88 0.59 -4.57 4.16
CA GLY A 88 0.57 -4.65 2.69
C GLY A 88 0.57 -3.27 2.05
N TRP A 89 -0.21 -2.33 2.60
CA TRP A 89 -0.25 -0.95 2.12
C TRP A 89 1.10 -0.25 2.27
N THR A 90 1.77 -0.39 3.42
CA THR A 90 3.11 0.17 3.66
C THR A 90 4.15 -0.40 2.69
N LEU A 91 4.15 -1.74 2.50
CA LEU A 91 5.02 -2.41 1.53
C LEU A 91 4.79 -1.93 0.08
N PHE A 92 3.57 -1.52 -0.25
CA PHE A 92 3.24 -0.94 -1.54
C PHE A 92 3.64 0.53 -1.63
N GLN A 93 3.26 1.34 -0.64
CA GLN A 93 3.33 2.79 -0.69
C GLN A 93 4.77 3.32 -0.65
N ILE A 94 5.63 2.76 0.22
CA ILE A 94 7.01 3.26 0.39
C ILE A 94 7.84 3.09 -0.90
N PRO A 95 7.92 1.91 -1.54
CA PRO A 95 8.64 1.78 -2.80
C PRO A 95 8.01 2.58 -3.95
N TYR A 96 6.67 2.67 -3.99
CA TYR A 96 5.95 3.48 -4.97
C TYR A 96 6.38 4.95 -4.93
N LEU A 97 6.39 5.55 -3.74
CA LEU A 97 6.82 6.93 -3.53
C LEU A 97 8.31 7.10 -3.90
N SER A 98 9.14 6.16 -3.47
CA SER A 98 10.57 6.17 -3.72
C SER A 98 10.90 6.12 -5.21
N ILE A 99 10.19 5.29 -5.99
CA ILE A 99 10.32 5.25 -7.46
C ILE A 99 9.87 6.59 -8.06
N GLY A 100 8.73 7.12 -7.64
CA GLY A 100 8.21 8.41 -8.12
C GLY A 100 9.21 9.56 -7.92
N TYR A 101 9.89 9.60 -6.77
CA TYR A 101 10.91 10.63 -6.50
C TYR A 101 12.19 10.45 -7.32
N ASP A 102 12.52 9.22 -7.72
CA ASP A 102 13.72 8.95 -8.51
C ASP A 102 13.51 9.13 -10.02
N LEU A 103 12.27 9.12 -10.50
CA LEU A 103 11.93 9.33 -11.90
C LEU A 103 12.30 10.75 -12.38
N GLU A 104 12.17 11.75 -11.50
CA GLU A 104 12.41 13.15 -11.83
C GLU A 104 13.37 13.83 -10.86
N LYS A 105 14.37 14.52 -11.42
CA LYS A 105 15.35 15.31 -10.64
C LYS A 105 14.88 16.74 -10.39
N ASN A 106 14.01 17.27 -11.24
CA ASN A 106 13.53 18.65 -11.13
C ASN A 106 12.45 18.76 -10.06
N TYR A 107 12.65 19.70 -9.12
CA TYR A 107 11.72 19.95 -8.01
C TYR A 107 10.30 20.28 -8.50
N PHE A 108 10.16 21.09 -9.52
CA PHE A 108 8.85 21.46 -10.07
C PHE A 108 8.05 20.26 -10.57
N PHE A 109 8.70 19.35 -11.30
CA PHE A 109 8.03 18.13 -11.80
C PHE A 109 7.71 17.16 -10.68
N ARG A 110 8.54 17.04 -9.65
CA ARG A 110 8.23 16.22 -8.44
C ARG A 110 6.97 16.75 -7.74
N THR A 111 6.87 18.06 -7.55
CA THR A 111 5.70 18.68 -6.94
C THR A 111 4.45 18.45 -7.78
N LYS A 112 4.55 18.59 -9.11
CA LYS A 112 3.44 18.32 -10.03
C LYS A 112 3.00 16.86 -9.96
N LEU A 113 3.93 15.91 -9.91
CA LEU A 113 3.64 14.47 -9.79
C LEU A 113 2.90 14.18 -8.47
N SER A 114 3.39 14.71 -7.36
CA SER A 114 2.73 14.56 -6.05
C SER A 114 1.33 15.20 -6.04
N ALA A 115 1.19 16.41 -6.57
CA ALA A 115 -0.10 17.10 -6.65
C ALA A 115 -1.12 16.31 -7.50
N THR A 116 -0.68 15.77 -8.65
CA THR A 116 -1.55 14.93 -9.50
C THR A 116 -2.00 13.68 -8.76
N ARG A 117 -1.11 13.02 -8.02
CA ARG A 117 -1.44 11.86 -7.20
C ARG A 117 -2.48 12.20 -6.14
N GLU A 118 -2.26 13.28 -5.37
CA GLU A 118 -3.20 13.70 -4.32
C GLU A 118 -4.57 14.07 -4.91
N PHE A 119 -4.58 14.71 -6.08
CA PHE A 119 -5.83 15.00 -6.79
C PHE A 119 -6.62 13.73 -7.10
N PHE A 120 -5.97 12.69 -7.63
CA PHE A 120 -6.65 11.42 -7.92
C PHE A 120 -7.09 10.67 -6.65
N ILE A 121 -6.35 10.78 -5.55
CA ILE A 121 -6.75 10.21 -4.24
C ILE A 121 -8.03 10.90 -3.76
N LEU A 122 -8.09 12.23 -3.78
CA LEU A 122 -9.27 13.00 -3.40
C LEU A 122 -10.46 12.71 -4.33
N PHE A 123 -10.22 12.67 -5.64
CA PHE A 123 -11.24 12.33 -6.61
C PHE A 123 -11.83 10.93 -6.36
N GLY A 124 -10.99 9.93 -6.11
CA GLY A 124 -11.43 8.58 -5.74
C GLY A 124 -12.23 8.55 -4.44
N LEU A 125 -11.83 9.34 -3.43
CA LEU A 125 -12.56 9.50 -2.19
C LEU A 125 -13.96 10.06 -2.42
N PHE A 126 -14.08 11.15 -3.19
CA PHE A 126 -15.37 11.75 -3.54
C PHE A 126 -16.25 10.78 -4.32
N CYS A 127 -15.71 10.05 -5.29
CA CYS A 127 -16.45 9.02 -6.01
C CYS A 127 -16.95 7.92 -5.05
N SER A 128 -16.11 7.44 -4.16
CA SER A 128 -16.45 6.39 -3.19
C SER A 128 -17.55 6.81 -2.21
N LEU A 129 -17.56 8.08 -1.78
CA LEU A 129 -18.59 8.62 -0.90
C LEU A 129 -19.86 9.04 -1.66
N GLY A 130 -19.73 9.44 -2.92
CA GLY A 130 -20.85 9.89 -3.75
C GLY A 130 -21.72 8.74 -4.28
N ILE A 131 -21.12 7.59 -4.58
CA ILE A 131 -21.85 6.41 -5.09
C ILE A 131 -22.99 5.98 -4.16
N PRO A 132 -22.82 5.89 -2.83
CA PRO A 132 -23.91 5.57 -1.90
C PRO A 132 -25.10 6.51 -1.96
N MET A 133 -24.86 7.80 -2.22
CA MET A 133 -25.93 8.79 -2.28
C MET A 133 -26.76 8.69 -3.56
N LEU A 134 -26.18 8.17 -4.64
CA LEU A 134 -26.85 8.07 -5.95
C LEU A 134 -27.58 6.74 -6.14
N VAL A 135 -27.16 5.69 -5.46
CA VAL A 135 -27.69 4.34 -5.63
C VAL A 135 -28.34 3.93 -4.32
N ASN A 136 -29.67 3.84 -4.29
CA ASN A 136 -30.46 3.33 -3.14
C ASN A 136 -30.26 1.82 -2.97
N VAL A 137 -29.04 1.39 -2.70
CA VAL A 137 -28.69 -0.02 -2.42
C VAL A 137 -28.44 -0.18 -0.93
N ASN A 138 -28.78 -1.33 -0.38
CA ASN A 138 -28.46 -1.68 1.00
C ASN A 138 -26.95 -1.48 1.26
N ASN A 139 -26.59 -0.86 2.38
CA ASN A 139 -25.23 -0.48 2.75
C ASN A 139 -24.22 -1.65 2.62
N GLU A 140 -24.67 -2.86 2.89
CA GLU A 140 -23.87 -4.08 2.81
C GLU A 140 -23.42 -4.41 1.38
N ASN A 141 -24.34 -4.45 0.44
CA ASN A 141 -24.03 -4.74 -0.98
C ASN A 141 -23.20 -3.64 -1.61
N LEU A 142 -23.44 -2.41 -1.21
CA LEU A 142 -22.70 -1.25 -1.70
C LEU A 142 -21.22 -1.30 -1.34
N LEU A 143 -20.89 -1.64 -0.09
CA LEU A 143 -19.50 -1.81 0.34
C LEU A 143 -18.81 -2.96 -0.41
N ARG A 144 -19.50 -4.07 -0.63
CA ARG A 144 -18.97 -5.18 -1.44
C ARG A 144 -18.63 -4.72 -2.87
N TYR A 145 -19.49 -3.93 -3.53
CA TYR A 145 -19.22 -3.39 -4.86
C TYR A 145 -18.02 -2.43 -4.87
N ILE A 146 -17.89 -1.57 -3.86
CA ILE A 146 -16.72 -0.67 -3.72
C ILE A 146 -15.43 -1.47 -3.57
N VAL A 147 -15.45 -2.54 -2.77
CA VAL A 147 -14.27 -3.40 -2.58
C VAL A 147 -13.91 -4.15 -3.86
N TYR A 148 -14.88 -4.71 -4.59
CA TYR A 148 -14.61 -5.33 -5.90
C TYR A 148 -14.03 -4.34 -6.90
N ALA A 149 -14.59 -3.14 -6.98
CA ALA A 149 -14.05 -2.08 -7.84
C ALA A 149 -12.62 -1.71 -7.43
N THR A 150 -12.35 -1.56 -6.13
CA THR A 150 -11.01 -1.25 -5.61
C THR A 150 -9.99 -2.35 -5.95
N LEU A 151 -10.36 -3.63 -5.80
CA LEU A 151 -9.51 -4.76 -6.16
C LEU A 151 -9.23 -4.80 -7.66
N LEU A 152 -10.26 -4.57 -8.49
CA LEU A 152 -10.11 -4.57 -9.94
C LEU A 152 -9.23 -3.42 -10.43
N PHE A 153 -9.53 -2.18 -10.01
CA PHE A 153 -8.73 -1.02 -10.40
C PHE A 153 -7.33 -1.04 -9.79
N GLY A 154 -7.18 -1.56 -8.56
CA GLY A 154 -5.89 -1.77 -7.92
C GLY A 154 -5.02 -2.76 -8.71
N PHE A 155 -5.59 -3.89 -9.12
CA PHE A 155 -4.89 -4.88 -9.93
C PHE A 155 -4.50 -4.31 -11.32
N LEU A 156 -5.42 -3.62 -12.00
CA LEU A 156 -5.15 -2.97 -13.28
C LEU A 156 -4.06 -1.89 -13.14
N GLY A 157 -4.14 -1.06 -12.11
CA GLY A 157 -3.14 -0.02 -11.84
C GLY A 157 -1.76 -0.60 -11.56
N LEU A 158 -1.69 -1.68 -10.76
CA LEU A 158 -0.45 -2.35 -10.43
C LEU A 158 0.18 -3.01 -11.66
N THR A 159 -0.59 -3.70 -12.48
CA THR A 159 -0.12 -4.30 -13.74
C THR A 159 0.40 -3.23 -14.69
N PHE A 160 -0.35 -2.15 -14.88
CA PHE A 160 0.05 -1.01 -15.72
C PHE A 160 1.36 -0.39 -15.22
N PHE A 161 1.47 -0.15 -13.92
CA PHE A 161 2.68 0.37 -13.29
C PHE A 161 3.90 -0.52 -13.54
N CYS A 162 3.76 -1.84 -13.35
CA CYS A 162 4.85 -2.80 -13.57
C CYS A 162 5.32 -2.86 -15.02
N PHE A 163 4.39 -2.68 -15.99
CA PHE A 163 4.73 -2.70 -17.42
C PHE A 163 5.42 -1.41 -17.88
N PHE A 164 4.93 -0.24 -17.45
CA PHE A 164 5.40 1.04 -17.98
C PHE A 164 6.57 1.64 -17.23
N ILE A 165 6.74 1.33 -15.95
CA ILE A 165 7.80 1.93 -15.13
C ILE A 165 8.96 0.94 -14.98
N THR A 166 10.12 1.34 -15.50
CA THR A 166 11.40 0.63 -15.32
C THR A 166 12.15 1.19 -14.11
N ASP A 167 12.51 0.32 -13.15
CA ASP A 167 13.36 0.71 -12.03
C ASP A 167 14.82 0.75 -12.48
N ASN A 168 15.31 1.96 -12.77
CA ASN A 168 16.67 2.19 -13.26
C ASN A 168 17.74 2.13 -12.15
N ARG A 169 17.36 1.99 -10.88
CA ARG A 169 18.34 1.94 -9.77
C ARG A 169 19.20 0.69 -9.76
N GLU A 170 18.70 -0.44 -10.18
CA GLU A 170 19.43 -1.71 -10.19
C GLU A 170 20.72 -1.59 -11.04
N LYS A 171 20.63 -1.02 -12.23
CA LYS A 171 21.77 -0.86 -13.14
C LYS A 171 22.88 0.06 -12.61
N ASN A 172 22.52 1.10 -11.86
CA ASN A 172 23.52 2.06 -11.36
C ASN A 172 24.21 1.60 -10.06
N ARG A 173 23.53 0.84 -9.22
CA ARG A 173 24.10 0.35 -7.94
C ARG A 173 25.02 -0.84 -8.12
N GLU A 174 24.74 -1.76 -9.03
CA GLU A 174 25.69 -2.81 -9.39
C GLU A 174 27.01 -2.22 -9.90
N LYS A 175 26.93 -1.21 -10.77
CA LYS A 175 28.13 -0.51 -11.27
C LYS A 175 28.92 0.22 -10.17
N ILE A 176 28.23 0.85 -9.20
CA ILE A 176 28.88 1.55 -8.08
C ILE A 176 29.50 0.55 -7.10
N LYS A 177 28.78 -0.53 -6.77
CA LYS A 177 29.28 -1.59 -5.88
C LYS A 177 30.51 -2.30 -6.47
N LEU A 178 30.48 -2.63 -7.75
CA LEU A 178 31.61 -3.22 -8.47
C LEU A 178 32.81 -2.26 -8.52
N LYS A 179 32.55 -0.97 -8.76
CA LYS A 179 33.62 0.06 -8.81
C LYS A 179 34.24 0.31 -7.44
N MET A 180 33.44 0.28 -6.34
CA MET A 180 33.97 0.37 -4.97
C MET A 180 34.76 -0.87 -4.58
N LEU A 181 34.28 -2.07 -4.90
CA LEU A 181 35.00 -3.32 -4.66
C LEU A 181 36.32 -3.35 -5.41
N LEU A 182 36.37 -2.95 -6.68
CA LEU A 182 37.58 -2.86 -7.47
C LEU A 182 38.54 -1.80 -6.92
N LYS A 183 38.01 -0.68 -6.42
CA LYS A 183 38.84 0.36 -5.79
C LYS A 183 39.47 -0.11 -4.48
N ASN A 184 38.68 -0.81 -3.64
CA ASN A 184 39.18 -1.35 -2.38
C ASN A 184 40.18 -2.50 -2.57
N LEU A 185 39.98 -3.35 -3.59
CA LEU A 185 40.94 -4.37 -3.99
C LEU A 185 42.26 -3.75 -4.49
N LYS A 186 42.16 -2.68 -5.26
CA LYS A 186 43.36 -1.96 -5.77
C LYS A 186 44.14 -1.28 -4.66
N LEU A 187 43.46 -0.77 -3.62
CA LEU A 187 44.13 -0.18 -2.44
C LEU A 187 44.77 -1.26 -1.55
N SER A 188 44.15 -2.45 -1.42
CA SER A 188 44.70 -3.57 -0.61
C SER A 188 45.90 -4.25 -1.29
N LEU A 189 46.10 -4.09 -2.59
CA LEU A 189 47.23 -4.62 -3.34
C LEU A 189 48.43 -3.64 -3.43
N GLN A 190 48.28 -2.42 -2.90
CA GLN A 190 49.33 -1.42 -2.81
C GLN A 190 50.04 -1.35 -1.46
N PHE A 191 49.62 -2.17 -0.51
CA PHE A 191 50.28 -2.44 0.76
C PHE A 191 50.81 -3.87 0.80
#